data_87b9a861aee6fb7d7cedb4d166aac26b
#
_entry.id   87b9a861aee6fb7d7cedb4d166aac26b
#
_cell.length_a   1.000
_cell.length_b   1.000
_cell.length_c   1.000
_cell.angle_alpha   90.00
_cell.angle_beta   90.00
_cell.angle_gamma   90.00
#
_symmetry.space_group_name_H-M   'P 1'
#
loop_
_entity.id
_entity.type
_entity.pdbx_description
1 polymer ?
#
loop_
_entity_poly.entity_id
_entity_poly.type
_entity_poly.pdbx_seq_one_letter_code
_entity_poly.pdbx_strand_id
1 'polypeptide(L)'
;MSDTPAPIPSLADRTRRVNAGAPVVGVHFLGKTAVFVLGEEDLLFVAEAERRVHVHAGAVLASASDGTRIITGGDDGEVGETGVDGEHRVIATDYKKRWIDNVALGPDGAIAWSSGKTAHVRTKKGELRTFEAASTVAGLCFLPKGFRLAIAHYNGATLWFPNAAGAQPERLEWKGSHLGVTVSPDGKFLITSMQEPTLHGWRLVDAKHMRMSGYSARVRSLSWSADGEFLATSGSEQLILWPFDGKDGPMGRQPTILARAESRVVVVACHPRQPVVAAGYADGAVRLVRVEDDALILAREGDGQPVSALGWNETGQALAFGTESGDAGVLAL
;
A
#
# COMPACT_ATOMS: atom_id res chain seq x y z
N MET A 1 30.80 -29.94 10.73
CA MET A 1 31.22 -28.73 10.03
C MET A 1 30.02 -27.79 10.06
N SER A 2 30.08 -26.71 10.79
CA SER A 2 29.03 -25.70 10.80
C SER A 2 29.14 -24.89 9.51
N ASP A 3 28.26 -25.17 8.55
CA ASP A 3 28.08 -24.28 7.40
C ASP A 3 27.56 -22.94 7.91
N THR A 4 28.45 -22.00 8.17
CA THR A 4 28.06 -20.62 8.38
C THR A 4 27.54 -20.11 7.02
N PRO A 5 26.29 -19.68 6.89
CA PRO A 5 25.77 -19.19 5.64
C PRO A 5 26.63 -18.01 5.12
N ALA A 6 26.86 -17.95 3.83
CA ALA A 6 27.59 -16.85 3.22
C ALA A 6 26.94 -15.50 3.58
N PRO A 7 27.73 -14.45 3.83
CA PRO A 7 27.16 -13.16 4.18
C PRO A 7 26.30 -12.62 3.02
N ILE A 8 25.13 -12.06 3.37
CA ILE A 8 24.22 -11.44 2.39
C ILE A 8 24.92 -10.22 1.80
N PRO A 9 25.03 -10.09 0.46
CA PRO A 9 25.56 -8.90 -0.17
C PRO A 9 24.81 -7.64 0.27
N SER A 10 25.54 -6.53 0.49
CA SER A 10 24.94 -5.30 1.00
C SER A 10 25.06 -4.15 0.00
N LEU A 11 24.01 -3.36 -0.11
CA LEU A 11 23.93 -2.08 -0.80
C LEU A 11 23.73 -0.90 0.18
N ALA A 12 23.84 -1.13 1.48
CA ALA A 12 23.58 -0.11 2.50
C ALA A 12 24.44 1.16 2.31
N ASP A 13 25.67 1.01 1.80
CA ASP A 13 26.57 2.13 1.51
C ASP A 13 26.12 3.02 0.34
N ARG A 14 25.21 2.52 -0.50
CA ARG A 14 24.60 3.30 -1.61
C ARG A 14 23.34 4.04 -1.18
N THR A 15 22.94 3.89 0.05
CA THR A 15 21.72 4.53 0.58
C THR A 15 22.03 5.93 1.06
N ARG A 16 21.37 6.91 0.48
CA ARG A 16 21.29 8.25 1.06
C ARG A 16 20.42 8.18 2.31
N ARG A 17 21.02 8.36 3.48
CA ARG A 17 20.29 8.43 4.76
C ARG A 17 19.53 9.74 4.88
N VAL A 18 18.34 9.68 5.44
CA VAL A 18 17.43 10.79 5.67
C VAL A 18 16.92 10.70 7.10
N ASN A 19 16.98 11.80 7.83
CA ASN A 19 16.29 11.91 9.12
C ASN A 19 14.97 12.64 8.91
N ALA A 20 13.88 11.88 8.90
CA ALA A 20 12.56 12.45 8.71
C ALA A 20 12.04 13.22 9.93
N GLY A 21 12.62 12.97 11.14
CA GLY A 21 12.29 13.66 12.38
C GLY A 21 10.91 13.35 12.94
N ALA A 22 10.13 12.50 12.27
CA ALA A 22 8.82 12.02 12.67
C ALA A 22 8.57 10.63 12.06
N PRO A 23 7.68 9.78 12.62
CA PRO A 23 7.35 8.48 12.05
C PRO A 23 6.97 8.56 10.57
N VAL A 24 7.56 7.69 9.75
CA VAL A 24 7.22 7.61 8.33
C VAL A 24 6.04 6.65 8.17
N VAL A 25 4.91 7.12 7.62
CA VAL A 25 3.68 6.32 7.44
C VAL A 25 3.42 5.97 5.98
N GLY A 26 4.15 6.57 5.05
CA GLY A 26 4.05 6.29 3.62
C GLY A 26 5.29 6.76 2.86
N VAL A 27 5.53 6.15 1.71
CA VAL A 27 6.62 6.52 0.80
C VAL A 27 6.09 6.53 -0.62
N HIS A 28 6.35 7.61 -1.33
CA HIS A 28 5.98 7.76 -2.74
C HIS A 28 7.15 8.35 -3.53
N PHE A 29 7.08 8.24 -4.85
CA PHE A 29 7.95 8.97 -5.75
C PHE A 29 7.12 9.88 -6.67
N LEU A 30 7.53 11.13 -6.81
CA LEU A 30 7.06 12.05 -7.84
C LEU A 30 8.19 12.24 -8.85
N GLY A 31 8.12 11.48 -9.95
CA GLY A 31 9.25 11.32 -10.86
C GLY A 31 10.48 10.75 -10.16
N LYS A 32 11.54 11.55 -10.00
CA LYS A 32 12.77 11.14 -9.30
C LYS A 32 12.82 11.55 -7.83
N THR A 33 11.88 12.38 -7.37
CA THR A 33 11.84 12.87 -5.99
C THR A 33 11.17 11.86 -5.09
N ALA A 34 11.88 11.36 -4.08
CA ALA A 34 11.28 10.57 -3.02
C ALA A 34 10.48 11.49 -2.09
N VAL A 35 9.27 11.09 -1.71
CA VAL A 35 8.43 11.83 -0.78
C VAL A 35 8.01 10.91 0.35
N PHE A 36 8.42 11.27 1.56
CA PHE A 36 8.06 10.58 2.79
C PHE A 36 6.84 11.27 3.39
N VAL A 37 5.81 10.48 3.65
CA VAL A 37 4.61 10.93 4.37
C VAL A 37 4.87 10.74 5.84
N LEU A 38 4.85 11.82 6.60
CA LEU A 38 5.10 11.77 8.03
C LEU A 38 3.78 11.53 8.79
N GLY A 39 3.84 10.78 9.87
CA GLY A 39 2.67 10.49 10.73
C GLY A 39 2.17 11.70 11.54
N GLU A 40 2.76 12.86 11.28
CA GLU A 40 2.37 14.17 11.76
C GLU A 40 1.80 14.99 10.59
N GLU A 41 2.12 16.26 10.51
CA GLU A 41 1.45 17.25 9.64
C GLU A 41 2.08 17.38 8.25
N ASP A 42 3.22 16.73 7.98
CA ASP A 42 4.10 17.10 6.88
C ASP A 42 4.35 16.00 5.85
N LEU A 43 4.72 16.43 4.65
CA LEU A 43 5.45 15.64 3.65
C LEU A 43 6.92 16.09 3.61
N LEU A 44 7.86 15.13 3.55
CA LEU A 44 9.27 15.41 3.34
C LEU A 44 9.68 15.00 1.93
N PHE A 45 10.00 15.97 1.09
CA PHE A 45 10.52 15.80 -0.26
C PHE A 45 12.03 15.66 -0.22
N VAL A 46 12.57 14.63 -0.86
CA VAL A 46 13.99 14.32 -0.92
C VAL A 46 14.42 14.17 -2.38
N ALA A 47 15.05 15.22 -2.90
CA ALA A 47 15.72 15.28 -4.20
C ALA A 47 17.21 15.61 -3.98
N GLU A 48 17.79 16.59 -4.66
CA GLU A 48 19.12 17.11 -4.35
C GLU A 48 19.15 17.76 -2.95
N ALA A 49 18.12 18.57 -2.66
CA ALA A 49 17.86 19.14 -1.34
C ALA A 49 16.61 18.54 -0.71
N GLU A 50 16.50 18.65 0.60
CA GLU A 50 15.33 18.25 1.37
C GLU A 50 14.40 19.47 1.55
N ARG A 51 13.09 19.22 1.45
CA ARG A 51 12.06 20.23 1.66
C ARG A 51 10.87 19.63 2.38
N ARG A 52 10.42 20.27 3.44
CA ARG A 52 9.16 19.96 4.13
C ARG A 52 8.01 20.78 3.56
N VAL A 53 6.86 20.14 3.47
CA VAL A 53 5.61 20.77 3.05
C VAL A 53 4.54 20.40 4.09
N HIS A 54 4.01 21.41 4.76
CA HIS A 54 2.91 21.26 5.70
C HIS A 54 1.60 21.00 4.94
N VAL A 55 0.90 19.94 5.26
CA VAL A 55 -0.27 19.47 4.48
C VAL A 55 -1.54 19.27 5.31
N HIS A 56 -1.44 19.10 6.63
CA HIS A 56 -2.58 18.94 7.54
C HIS A 56 -2.34 19.69 8.85
N ALA A 57 -3.42 20.03 9.54
CA ALA A 57 -3.34 20.62 10.89
C ALA A 57 -3.20 19.55 12.00
N GLY A 58 -3.04 18.30 11.62
CA GLY A 58 -2.88 17.14 12.49
C GLY A 58 -2.26 15.96 11.74
N ALA A 59 -2.49 14.74 12.20
CA ALA A 59 -1.86 13.56 11.64
C ALA A 59 -2.31 13.23 10.22
N VAL A 60 -1.36 12.93 9.33
CA VAL A 60 -1.65 12.31 8.03
C VAL A 60 -1.99 10.84 8.25
N LEU A 61 -3.22 10.45 7.93
CA LEU A 61 -3.74 9.10 8.15
C LEU A 61 -3.65 8.20 6.92
N ALA A 62 -3.73 8.79 5.73
CA ALA A 62 -3.71 8.06 4.47
C ALA A 62 -3.02 8.86 3.36
N SER A 63 -2.41 8.14 2.43
CA SER A 63 -1.81 8.77 1.24
C SER A 63 -1.88 7.85 0.02
N ALA A 64 -1.98 8.45 -1.17
CA ALA A 64 -1.90 7.78 -2.46
C ALA A 64 -1.21 8.68 -3.48
N SER A 65 -0.46 8.09 -4.42
CA SER A 65 0.23 8.83 -5.48
C SER A 65 0.01 8.18 -6.85
N ASP A 66 -0.03 9.01 -7.90
CA ASP A 66 0.00 8.60 -9.30
C ASP A 66 1.36 8.88 -9.97
N GLY A 67 2.39 9.20 -9.17
CA GLY A 67 3.72 9.56 -9.66
C GLY A 67 3.88 11.02 -10.08
N THR A 68 2.79 11.79 -10.13
CA THR A 68 2.79 13.24 -10.47
C THR A 68 2.34 14.12 -9.30
N ARG A 69 1.52 13.57 -8.42
CA ARG A 69 0.98 14.22 -7.22
C ARG A 69 0.74 13.21 -6.11
N ILE A 70 0.57 13.71 -4.90
CA ILE A 70 0.17 12.94 -3.72
C ILE A 70 -1.17 13.48 -3.23
N ILE A 71 -2.09 12.55 -2.94
CA ILE A 71 -3.32 12.83 -2.20
C ILE A 71 -3.13 12.35 -0.79
N THR A 72 -3.47 13.19 0.18
CA THR A 72 -3.41 12.88 1.61
C THR A 72 -4.78 13.03 2.26
N GLY A 73 -5.01 12.25 3.31
CA GLY A 73 -6.15 12.40 4.20
C GLY A 73 -5.68 12.55 5.63
N GLY A 74 -6.27 13.47 6.39
CA GLY A 74 -5.88 13.81 7.75
C GLY A 74 -6.95 13.55 8.80
N ASP A 75 -6.55 13.59 10.05
CA ASP A 75 -7.47 13.56 11.21
C ASP A 75 -8.18 14.90 11.43
N ASP A 76 -7.75 15.95 10.73
CA ASP A 76 -8.42 17.26 10.63
C ASP A 76 -9.67 17.24 9.76
N GLY A 77 -9.95 16.11 9.08
CA GLY A 77 -11.09 15.94 8.18
C GLY A 77 -10.88 16.52 6.79
N GLU A 78 -9.63 16.78 6.41
CA GLU A 78 -9.28 17.33 5.11
C GLU A 78 -8.69 16.30 4.16
N VAL A 79 -8.90 16.52 2.86
CA VAL A 79 -8.22 15.82 1.77
C VAL A 79 -7.33 16.84 1.08
N GLY A 80 -6.03 16.59 1.12
CA GLY A 80 -5.00 17.42 0.50
C GLY A 80 -4.54 16.88 -0.85
N GLU A 81 -4.10 17.75 -1.73
CA GLU A 81 -3.37 17.43 -2.96
C GLU A 81 -2.07 18.20 -2.98
N THR A 82 -0.94 17.53 -3.20
CA THR A 82 0.38 18.14 -3.25
C THR A 82 1.11 17.73 -4.52
N GLY A 83 1.57 18.69 -5.30
CA GLY A 83 2.32 18.49 -6.53
C GLY A 83 3.82 18.27 -6.30
N VAL A 84 4.57 17.96 -7.39
CA VAL A 84 6.02 17.77 -7.35
C VAL A 84 6.77 19.05 -6.96
N ASP A 85 6.22 20.21 -7.26
CA ASP A 85 6.69 21.54 -6.84
C ASP A 85 6.47 21.80 -5.35
N GLY A 86 5.73 20.93 -4.65
CA GLY A 86 5.33 21.06 -3.26
C GLY A 86 4.22 22.05 -3.02
N GLU A 87 3.56 22.53 -4.07
CA GLU A 87 2.33 23.29 -3.89
C GLU A 87 1.25 22.38 -3.34
N HIS A 88 0.71 22.78 -2.20
CA HIS A 88 -0.34 22.07 -1.49
C HIS A 88 -1.67 22.80 -1.58
N ARG A 89 -2.77 22.06 -1.75
CA ARG A 89 -4.13 22.59 -1.68
C ARG A 89 -5.08 21.60 -1.03
N VAL A 90 -6.00 22.10 -0.24
CA VAL A 90 -7.14 21.31 0.26
C VAL A 90 -8.16 21.17 -0.85
N ILE A 91 -8.55 19.95 -1.17
CA ILE A 91 -9.48 19.63 -2.27
C ILE A 91 -10.86 19.19 -1.78
N ALA A 92 -10.96 18.76 -0.52
CA ALA A 92 -12.23 18.45 0.15
C ALA A 92 -12.07 18.59 1.67
N THR A 93 -13.18 18.91 2.36
CA THR A 93 -13.25 19.00 3.81
C THR A 93 -14.51 18.32 4.31
N ASP A 94 -14.40 17.46 5.29
CA ASP A 94 -15.55 16.96 6.06
C ASP A 94 -15.90 17.98 7.15
N TYR A 95 -17.05 18.63 7.01
CA TYR A 95 -17.49 19.70 7.93
C TYR A 95 -17.76 19.19 9.36
N LYS A 96 -17.89 17.86 9.55
CA LYS A 96 -17.97 17.24 10.86
C LYS A 96 -16.62 16.87 11.43
N LYS A 97 -15.54 17.18 10.71
CA LYS A 97 -14.16 16.85 11.04
C LYS A 97 -13.95 15.37 11.37
N ARG A 98 -14.64 14.49 10.62
CA ARG A 98 -14.37 13.06 10.70
C ARG A 98 -13.05 12.77 9.98
N TRP A 99 -12.31 11.87 10.52
CA TRP A 99 -11.04 11.42 9.96
C TRP A 99 -11.17 10.96 8.49
N ILE A 100 -10.20 11.33 7.70
CA ILE A 100 -10.03 10.84 6.32
C ILE A 100 -8.90 9.80 6.36
N ASP A 101 -9.27 8.57 6.68
CA ASP A 101 -8.35 7.46 6.92
C ASP A 101 -8.17 6.54 5.71
N ASN A 102 -8.84 6.83 4.59
CA ASN A 102 -8.63 6.15 3.32
C ASN A 102 -8.68 7.15 2.17
N VAL A 103 -7.69 7.06 1.27
CA VAL A 103 -7.66 7.77 0.00
C VAL A 103 -7.24 6.80 -1.11
N ALA A 104 -7.74 7.00 -2.32
CA ALA A 104 -7.34 6.23 -3.49
C ALA A 104 -7.37 7.09 -4.74
N LEU A 105 -6.44 6.85 -5.65
CA LEU A 105 -6.41 7.44 -6.98
C LEU A 105 -7.00 6.48 -8.00
N GLY A 106 -7.83 6.99 -8.87
CA GLY A 106 -8.56 6.24 -9.88
C GLY A 106 -8.25 6.67 -11.30
N PRO A 107 -8.91 6.03 -12.27
CA PRO A 107 -8.73 6.35 -13.67
C PRO A 107 -9.10 7.82 -13.94
N ASP A 108 -8.45 8.38 -14.97
CA ASP A 108 -8.66 9.77 -15.42
C ASP A 108 -8.44 10.83 -14.34
N GLY A 109 -7.62 10.53 -13.32
CA GLY A 109 -7.33 11.45 -12.22
C GLY A 109 -8.45 11.59 -11.20
N ALA A 110 -9.40 10.65 -11.16
CA ALA A 110 -10.40 10.58 -10.11
C ALA A 110 -9.75 10.33 -8.73
N ILE A 111 -10.37 10.87 -7.70
CA ILE A 111 -9.92 10.73 -6.31
C ILE A 111 -11.08 10.15 -5.50
N ALA A 112 -10.80 9.12 -4.69
CA ALA A 112 -11.73 8.61 -3.70
C ALA A 112 -11.17 8.81 -2.30
N TRP A 113 -12.05 9.04 -1.32
CA TRP A 113 -11.74 9.09 0.09
C TRP A 113 -12.91 8.60 0.93
N SER A 114 -12.69 8.32 2.19
CA SER A 114 -13.77 7.98 3.11
C SER A 114 -13.81 8.89 4.34
N SER A 115 -14.99 9.09 4.87
CA SER A 115 -15.23 9.68 6.19
C SER A 115 -16.30 8.84 6.94
N GLY A 116 -15.84 8.05 7.91
CA GLY A 116 -16.69 7.09 8.61
C GLY A 116 -17.28 6.03 7.66
N LYS A 117 -18.60 6.02 7.48
CA LYS A 117 -19.28 5.06 6.59
C LYS A 117 -19.41 5.54 5.15
N THR A 118 -19.07 6.78 4.85
CA THR A 118 -19.31 7.37 3.55
C THR A 118 -18.06 7.31 2.70
N ALA A 119 -18.14 6.64 1.55
CA ALA A 119 -17.14 6.73 0.49
C ALA A 119 -17.52 7.87 -0.47
N HIS A 120 -16.55 8.66 -0.83
CA HIS A 120 -16.68 9.80 -1.74
C HIS A 120 -15.81 9.55 -2.97
N VAL A 121 -16.29 9.96 -4.14
CA VAL A 121 -15.51 10.00 -5.38
C VAL A 121 -15.67 11.36 -6.03
N ARG A 122 -14.55 12.01 -6.30
CA ARG A 122 -14.48 13.22 -7.12
C ARG A 122 -13.93 12.85 -8.48
N THR A 123 -14.71 13.06 -9.52
CA THR A 123 -14.28 12.82 -10.90
C THR A 123 -13.33 13.91 -11.38
N LYS A 124 -12.61 13.70 -12.50
CA LYS A 124 -11.77 14.72 -13.15
C LYS A 124 -12.53 16.02 -13.44
N LYS A 125 -13.82 15.94 -13.71
CA LYS A 125 -14.69 17.12 -13.97
C LYS A 125 -15.09 17.85 -12.69
N GLY A 126 -14.67 17.37 -11.50
CA GLY A 126 -15.02 17.94 -10.21
C GLY A 126 -16.38 17.49 -9.66
N GLU A 127 -17.07 16.59 -10.34
CA GLU A 127 -18.35 16.06 -9.85
C GLU A 127 -18.11 15.16 -8.63
N LEU A 128 -18.88 15.39 -7.56
CA LEU A 128 -18.84 14.59 -6.35
C LEU A 128 -19.93 13.53 -6.40
N ARG A 129 -19.56 12.30 -6.09
CA ARG A 129 -20.44 11.14 -5.90
C ARG A 129 -20.19 10.57 -4.52
N THR A 130 -21.23 10.07 -3.87
CA THR A 130 -21.15 9.49 -2.52
C THR A 130 -21.86 8.16 -2.46
N PHE A 131 -21.35 7.29 -1.59
CA PHE A 131 -21.94 5.99 -1.29
C PHE A 131 -21.89 5.74 0.22
N GLU A 132 -23.01 5.39 0.81
CA GLU A 132 -23.10 5.00 2.23
C GLU A 132 -22.89 3.49 2.35
N ALA A 133 -21.78 3.08 2.94
CA ALA A 133 -21.48 1.68 3.19
C ALA A 133 -22.26 1.14 4.40
N ALA A 134 -22.36 -0.18 4.51
CA ALA A 134 -23.07 -0.85 5.61
C ALA A 134 -22.45 -0.56 6.99
N SER A 135 -21.13 -0.36 7.03
CA SER A 135 -20.36 0.00 8.22
C SER A 135 -19.21 0.95 7.85
N THR A 136 -18.37 1.30 8.82
CA THR A 136 -17.18 2.14 8.57
C THR A 136 -16.37 1.58 7.40
N VAL A 137 -16.01 2.45 6.47
CA VAL A 137 -15.13 2.14 5.35
C VAL A 137 -13.72 1.93 5.90
N ALA A 138 -13.10 0.80 5.60
CA ALA A 138 -11.78 0.44 6.11
C ALA A 138 -10.72 0.32 5.01
N GLY A 139 -11.13 0.45 3.76
CA GLY A 139 -10.21 0.45 2.62
C GLY A 139 -10.93 0.81 1.32
N LEU A 140 -10.21 1.47 0.43
CA LEU A 140 -10.67 1.90 -0.89
C LEU A 140 -9.68 1.48 -1.97
N CYS A 141 -10.16 0.95 -3.08
CA CYS A 141 -9.33 0.65 -4.25
C CYS A 141 -10.16 0.79 -5.53
N PHE A 142 -9.70 1.58 -6.49
CA PHE A 142 -10.32 1.57 -7.82
C PHE A 142 -9.96 0.29 -8.57
N LEU A 143 -10.91 -0.25 -9.30
CA LEU A 143 -10.63 -1.33 -10.25
C LEU A 143 -9.91 -0.76 -11.48
N PRO A 144 -9.01 -1.56 -12.11
CA PRO A 144 -8.24 -1.10 -13.26
C PRO A 144 -9.12 -0.85 -14.50
N LYS A 145 -10.35 -1.36 -14.51
CA LYS A 145 -11.30 -1.21 -15.63
C LYS A 145 -12.70 -0.85 -15.11
N GLY A 146 -13.41 0.00 -15.89
CA GLY A 146 -14.83 0.23 -15.73
C GLY A 146 -15.24 1.17 -14.59
N PHE A 147 -14.41 2.15 -14.22
CA PHE A 147 -14.69 3.17 -13.19
C PHE A 147 -15.51 2.63 -12.01
N ARG A 148 -14.96 1.63 -11.34
CA ARG A 148 -15.56 0.94 -10.19
C ARG A 148 -14.68 1.13 -8.97
N LEU A 149 -15.29 1.31 -7.81
CA LEU A 149 -14.60 1.43 -6.53
C LEU A 149 -14.92 0.22 -5.65
N ALA A 150 -13.89 -0.49 -5.21
CA ALA A 150 -13.98 -1.50 -4.17
C ALA A 150 -13.88 -0.82 -2.80
N ILE A 151 -14.79 -1.16 -1.90
CA ILE A 151 -14.94 -0.58 -0.57
C ILE A 151 -14.94 -1.73 0.43
N ALA A 152 -13.87 -1.85 1.22
CA ALA A 152 -13.82 -2.82 2.34
C ALA A 152 -14.55 -2.27 3.57
N HIS A 153 -15.28 -3.13 4.26
CA HIS A 153 -16.03 -2.81 5.47
C HIS A 153 -16.24 -4.06 6.32
N TYR A 154 -16.94 -3.94 7.44
CA TYR A 154 -17.32 -5.10 8.24
C TYR A 154 -18.24 -6.02 7.44
N ASN A 155 -17.96 -7.34 7.48
CA ASN A 155 -18.62 -8.43 6.76
C ASN A 155 -18.47 -8.41 5.25
N GLY A 156 -17.37 -7.85 4.71
CA GLY A 156 -17.03 -8.02 3.30
C GLY A 156 -16.54 -6.78 2.59
N ALA A 157 -16.85 -6.72 1.30
CA ALA A 157 -16.56 -5.59 0.44
C ALA A 157 -17.77 -5.27 -0.46
N THR A 158 -17.82 -4.05 -0.95
CA THR A 158 -18.82 -3.59 -1.90
C THR A 158 -18.13 -3.05 -3.15
N LEU A 159 -18.57 -3.48 -4.32
CA LEU A 159 -18.20 -2.85 -5.59
C LEU A 159 -19.26 -1.79 -5.93
N TRP A 160 -18.83 -0.54 -5.92
CA TRP A 160 -19.68 0.60 -6.25
C TRP A 160 -19.33 1.15 -7.64
N PHE A 161 -20.36 1.64 -8.35
CA PHE A 161 -20.30 2.16 -9.72
C PHE A 161 -20.61 3.66 -9.73
N PRO A 162 -19.66 4.56 -9.43
CA PRO A 162 -19.96 5.99 -9.22
C PRO A 162 -20.55 6.70 -10.44
N ASN A 163 -20.25 6.25 -11.66
CA ASN A 163 -20.72 6.85 -12.90
C ASN A 163 -21.98 6.20 -13.49
N ALA A 164 -22.48 5.10 -12.90
CA ALA A 164 -23.65 4.40 -13.38
C ALA A 164 -24.88 4.72 -12.53
N ALA A 165 -25.62 5.76 -12.89
CA ALA A 165 -26.83 6.15 -12.17
C ALA A 165 -27.84 4.97 -12.15
N GLY A 166 -28.28 4.60 -10.92
CA GLY A 166 -29.22 3.50 -10.71
C GLY A 166 -28.61 2.09 -10.73
N ALA A 167 -27.32 1.93 -11.00
CA ALA A 167 -26.66 0.63 -10.86
C ALA A 167 -26.64 0.22 -9.38
N GLN A 168 -27.06 -1.01 -9.12
CA GLN A 168 -26.98 -1.57 -7.79
C GLN A 168 -25.53 -1.95 -7.47
N PRO A 169 -25.01 -1.64 -6.29
CA PRO A 169 -23.68 -2.09 -5.88
C PRO A 169 -23.67 -3.62 -5.73
N GLU A 170 -22.56 -4.25 -6.09
CA GLU A 170 -22.35 -5.67 -5.88
C GLU A 170 -21.77 -5.90 -4.48
N ARG A 171 -22.35 -6.80 -3.72
CA ARG A 171 -21.88 -7.17 -2.38
C ARG A 171 -21.07 -8.46 -2.44
N LEU A 172 -19.87 -8.40 -1.88
CA LEU A 172 -18.97 -9.52 -1.71
C LEU A 172 -18.92 -9.85 -0.22
N GLU A 173 -19.76 -10.79 0.21
CA GLU A 173 -19.98 -11.06 1.63
C GLU A 173 -18.99 -12.07 2.18
N TRP A 174 -18.40 -11.74 3.31
CA TRP A 174 -17.62 -12.63 4.15
C TRP A 174 -17.54 -12.09 5.56
N LYS A 175 -17.80 -12.96 6.53
CA LYS A 175 -17.84 -12.65 7.96
C LYS A 175 -16.49 -12.12 8.49
N GLY A 176 -16.52 -11.01 9.20
CA GLY A 176 -15.39 -10.43 9.93
C GLY A 176 -15.02 -9.01 9.50
N SER A 177 -14.00 -8.45 10.12
CA SER A 177 -13.48 -7.11 9.81
C SER A 177 -12.50 -7.14 8.65
N HIS A 178 -12.86 -6.53 7.53
CA HIS A 178 -11.99 -6.32 6.39
C HIS A 178 -11.38 -4.92 6.50
N LEU A 179 -10.05 -4.83 6.60
CA LEU A 179 -9.32 -3.62 6.98
C LEU A 179 -8.64 -2.90 5.83
N GLY A 180 -8.34 -3.62 4.76
CA GLY A 180 -7.75 -3.07 3.56
C GLY A 180 -8.25 -3.82 2.35
N VAL A 181 -8.15 -3.24 1.16
CA VAL A 181 -8.57 -3.85 -0.09
C VAL A 181 -7.59 -3.55 -1.21
N THR A 182 -7.32 -4.55 -2.02
CA THR A 182 -6.57 -4.42 -3.27
C THR A 182 -7.24 -5.25 -4.37
N VAL A 183 -6.98 -4.88 -5.62
CA VAL A 183 -7.50 -5.58 -6.80
C VAL A 183 -6.32 -6.00 -7.67
N SER A 184 -6.37 -7.21 -8.24
CA SER A 184 -5.33 -7.67 -9.15
C SER A 184 -5.19 -6.73 -10.36
N PRO A 185 -3.99 -6.56 -10.95
CA PRO A 185 -3.77 -5.65 -12.08
C PRO A 185 -4.65 -5.95 -13.30
N ASP A 186 -5.05 -7.20 -13.50
CA ASP A 186 -5.96 -7.61 -14.57
C ASP A 186 -7.45 -7.39 -14.23
N GLY A 187 -7.76 -7.05 -12.98
CA GLY A 187 -9.10 -6.77 -12.48
C GLY A 187 -9.96 -8.01 -12.21
N LYS A 188 -9.37 -9.21 -12.11
CA LYS A 188 -10.12 -10.45 -11.90
C LYS A 188 -10.36 -10.82 -10.45
N PHE A 189 -9.48 -10.36 -9.53
CA PHE A 189 -9.50 -10.73 -8.12
C PHE A 189 -9.52 -9.49 -7.23
N LEU A 190 -10.36 -9.54 -6.21
CA LEU A 190 -10.37 -8.57 -5.12
C LEU A 190 -9.93 -9.28 -3.85
N ILE A 191 -8.94 -8.71 -3.16
CA ILE A 191 -8.35 -9.26 -1.95
C ILE A 191 -8.46 -8.24 -0.82
N THR A 192 -8.83 -8.72 0.36
CA THR A 192 -8.89 -7.90 1.58
C THR A 192 -7.98 -8.47 2.65
N SER A 193 -7.31 -7.59 3.40
CA SER A 193 -6.71 -7.96 4.67
C SER A 193 -7.77 -7.94 5.77
N MET A 194 -7.61 -8.81 6.77
CA MET A 194 -8.58 -8.97 7.85
C MET A 194 -7.97 -8.62 9.21
N GLN A 195 -8.82 -8.41 10.21
CA GLN A 195 -8.38 -8.26 11.60
C GLN A 195 -7.66 -9.52 12.09
N GLU A 196 -8.14 -10.69 11.69
CA GLU A 196 -7.49 -11.98 11.90
C GLU A 196 -6.23 -12.09 11.00
N PRO A 197 -5.24 -12.95 11.35
CA PRO A 197 -4.04 -13.15 10.54
C PRO A 197 -4.35 -13.99 9.28
N THR A 198 -5.20 -13.47 8.44
CA THR A 198 -5.61 -14.08 7.16
C THR A 198 -5.92 -13.01 6.12
N LEU A 199 -5.91 -13.41 4.85
CA LEU A 199 -6.52 -12.66 3.76
C LEU A 199 -7.77 -13.37 3.29
N HIS A 200 -8.73 -12.60 2.83
CA HIS A 200 -9.90 -13.10 2.13
C HIS A 200 -10.00 -12.45 0.75
N GLY A 201 -10.51 -13.17 -0.24
CA GLY A 201 -10.63 -12.63 -1.57
C GLY A 201 -11.78 -13.25 -2.36
N TRP A 202 -12.08 -12.62 -3.48
CA TRP A 202 -13.11 -13.06 -4.43
C TRP A 202 -12.61 -12.98 -5.85
N ARG A 203 -12.96 -14.01 -6.64
CA ARG A 203 -12.88 -13.93 -8.09
C ARG A 203 -14.12 -13.17 -8.58
N LEU A 204 -13.91 -12.04 -9.25
CA LEU A 204 -14.98 -11.08 -9.50
C LEU A 204 -16.01 -11.55 -10.56
N VAL A 205 -15.66 -12.51 -11.43
CA VAL A 205 -16.58 -13.00 -12.48
C VAL A 205 -17.76 -13.79 -11.93
N ASP A 206 -17.61 -14.43 -10.79
CA ASP A 206 -18.61 -15.34 -10.19
C ASP A 206 -18.72 -15.21 -8.66
N ALA A 207 -18.04 -14.22 -8.09
CA ALA A 207 -17.94 -13.96 -6.65
C ALA A 207 -17.44 -15.17 -5.83
N LYS A 208 -16.77 -16.15 -6.48
CA LYS A 208 -16.20 -17.29 -5.79
C LYS A 208 -15.10 -16.81 -4.84
N HIS A 209 -15.28 -17.10 -3.56
CA HIS A 209 -14.39 -16.63 -2.51
C HIS A 209 -13.19 -17.57 -2.29
N MET A 210 -12.12 -17.04 -1.74
CA MET A 210 -10.91 -17.74 -1.36
C MET A 210 -10.36 -17.22 -0.04
N ARG A 211 -9.70 -18.09 0.71
CA ARG A 211 -9.03 -17.73 1.96
C ARG A 211 -7.56 -18.08 1.88
N MET A 212 -6.73 -17.13 2.26
CA MET A 212 -5.27 -17.28 2.35
C MET A 212 -4.86 -17.15 3.81
N SER A 213 -4.23 -18.16 4.37
CA SER A 213 -3.90 -18.27 5.80
C SER A 213 -2.47 -18.81 5.99
N GLY A 214 -2.01 -18.90 7.23
CA GLY A 214 -0.65 -19.34 7.56
C GLY A 214 0.25 -18.22 8.06
N TYR A 215 -0.34 -17.08 8.42
CA TYR A 215 0.38 -15.95 8.96
C TYR A 215 0.49 -16.02 10.49
N SER A 216 1.62 -15.58 11.04
CA SER A 216 1.84 -15.45 12.48
C SER A 216 1.23 -14.16 13.06
N ALA A 217 0.97 -13.18 12.21
CA ALA A 217 0.36 -11.91 12.58
C ALA A 217 -0.55 -11.36 11.48
N ARG A 218 -1.31 -10.31 11.79
CA ARG A 218 -2.16 -9.61 10.83
C ARG A 218 -1.36 -9.13 9.63
N VAL A 219 -1.89 -9.35 8.42
CA VAL A 219 -1.32 -8.83 7.18
C VAL A 219 -1.65 -7.35 7.04
N ARG A 220 -0.64 -6.50 7.01
CA ARG A 220 -0.78 -5.04 6.92
C ARG A 220 -0.38 -4.48 5.55
N SER A 221 0.49 -5.19 4.85
CA SER A 221 1.05 -4.74 3.59
C SER A 221 0.85 -5.80 2.50
N LEU A 222 0.41 -5.34 1.35
CA LEU A 222 0.09 -6.12 0.16
C LEU A 222 0.71 -5.42 -1.05
N SER A 223 1.39 -6.16 -1.92
CA SER A 223 1.95 -5.61 -3.16
C SER A 223 1.85 -6.61 -4.29
N TRP A 224 1.23 -6.20 -5.39
CA TRP A 224 1.17 -7.01 -6.61
C TRP A 224 2.48 -6.94 -7.39
N SER A 225 2.89 -8.08 -7.97
CA SER A 225 3.95 -8.08 -8.97
C SER A 225 3.54 -7.29 -10.22
N ALA A 226 4.51 -6.81 -10.97
CA ALA A 226 4.27 -5.97 -12.15
C ALA A 226 3.41 -6.66 -13.23
N ASP A 227 3.57 -7.98 -13.38
CA ASP A 227 2.79 -8.84 -14.27
C ASP A 227 1.45 -9.30 -13.67
N GLY A 228 1.24 -9.10 -12.37
CA GLY A 228 0.07 -9.56 -11.64
C GLY A 228 0.06 -11.07 -11.36
N GLU A 229 1.17 -11.77 -11.57
CA GLU A 229 1.27 -13.22 -11.37
C GLU A 229 1.29 -13.63 -9.92
N PHE A 230 1.71 -12.73 -9.01
CA PHE A 230 1.65 -12.98 -7.57
C PHE A 230 1.31 -11.74 -6.74
N LEU A 231 0.83 -12.01 -5.53
CA LEU A 231 0.61 -11.02 -4.48
C LEU A 231 1.60 -11.28 -3.34
N ALA A 232 2.54 -10.35 -3.14
CA ALA A 232 3.45 -10.34 -1.99
C ALA A 232 2.74 -9.81 -0.75
N THR A 233 3.00 -10.44 0.41
CA THR A 233 2.27 -10.15 1.65
C THR A 233 3.19 -10.14 2.86
N SER A 234 2.91 -9.26 3.81
CA SER A 234 3.54 -9.18 5.13
C SER A 234 2.85 -10.11 6.14
N GLY A 235 3.27 -10.11 7.41
CA GLY A 235 2.59 -10.78 8.52
C GLY A 235 3.18 -12.14 8.92
N SER A 236 4.33 -12.51 8.39
CA SER A 236 5.07 -13.74 8.73
C SER A 236 6.56 -13.43 8.84
N GLU A 237 7.33 -14.34 9.43
CA GLU A 237 8.80 -14.36 9.46
C GLU A 237 9.42 -14.70 8.09
N GLN A 238 8.57 -14.82 7.08
CA GLN A 238 8.91 -15.18 5.71
C GLN A 238 8.14 -14.26 4.76
N LEU A 239 8.73 -13.95 3.60
CA LEU A 239 8.03 -13.32 2.50
C LEU A 239 7.10 -14.35 1.86
N ILE A 240 5.80 -14.10 1.86
CA ILE A 240 4.79 -14.99 1.30
C ILE A 240 4.26 -14.40 -0.01
N LEU A 241 4.35 -15.18 -1.10
CA LEU A 241 3.87 -14.82 -2.43
C LEU A 241 2.73 -15.76 -2.82
N TRP A 242 1.51 -15.22 -2.91
CA TRP A 242 0.35 -15.97 -3.36
C TRP A 242 0.25 -15.95 -4.89
N PRO A 243 0.10 -17.12 -5.54
CA PRO A 243 0.05 -17.21 -7.00
C PRO A 243 -1.31 -16.75 -7.56
N PHE A 244 -1.27 -15.89 -8.58
CA PHE A 244 -2.45 -15.37 -9.30
C PHE A 244 -2.32 -15.51 -10.82
N ASP A 245 -1.33 -16.22 -11.33
CA ASP A 245 -1.05 -16.52 -12.73
C ASP A 245 -2.09 -17.46 -13.41
N GLY A 246 -3.03 -18.01 -12.63
CA GLY A 246 -4.09 -18.89 -13.12
C GLY A 246 -5.49 -18.28 -13.04
N LYS A 247 -6.43 -18.87 -13.78
CA LYS A 247 -7.85 -18.43 -13.80
C LYS A 247 -8.55 -18.49 -12.44
N ASP A 248 -8.07 -19.35 -11.54
CA ASP A 248 -8.62 -19.58 -10.20
C ASP A 248 -7.79 -18.89 -9.10
N GLY A 249 -6.73 -18.15 -9.47
CA GLY A 249 -5.82 -17.52 -8.54
C GLY A 249 -5.17 -18.53 -7.58
N PRO A 250 -5.12 -18.25 -6.25
CA PRO A 250 -4.49 -19.12 -5.27
C PRO A 250 -5.33 -20.33 -4.85
N MET A 251 -6.56 -20.50 -5.38
CA MET A 251 -7.45 -21.59 -4.97
C MET A 251 -6.83 -22.95 -5.29
N GLY A 252 -6.62 -23.76 -4.23
CA GLY A 252 -6.00 -25.10 -4.35
C GLY A 252 -4.50 -25.09 -4.60
N ARG A 253 -3.84 -23.94 -4.47
CA ARG A 253 -2.39 -23.77 -4.64
C ARG A 253 -1.73 -23.35 -3.34
N GLN A 254 -0.46 -23.68 -3.20
CA GLN A 254 0.37 -23.22 -2.08
C GLN A 254 1.09 -21.92 -2.46
N PRO A 255 1.34 -21.03 -1.50
CA PRO A 255 2.18 -19.87 -1.72
C PRO A 255 3.64 -20.26 -1.88
N THR A 256 4.40 -19.44 -2.60
CA THR A 256 5.86 -19.47 -2.55
C THR A 256 6.33 -18.74 -1.30
N ILE A 257 7.29 -19.33 -0.59
CA ILE A 257 7.81 -18.84 0.68
C ILE A 257 9.30 -18.54 0.50
N LEU A 258 9.71 -17.30 0.72
CA LEU A 258 11.07 -16.79 0.48
C LEU A 258 11.60 -16.02 1.69
N ALA A 259 12.88 -15.70 1.66
CA ALA A 259 13.55 -14.74 2.55
C ALA A 259 13.27 -15.01 4.04
N ARG A 260 13.37 -16.27 4.47
CA ARG A 260 13.18 -16.64 5.86
C ARG A 260 14.08 -15.85 6.79
N ALA A 261 13.53 -15.30 7.86
CA ALA A 261 14.24 -14.53 8.86
C ALA A 261 13.75 -14.84 10.27
N GLU A 262 14.45 -14.34 11.29
CA GLU A 262 13.98 -14.38 12.67
C GLU A 262 12.96 -13.27 12.95
N SER A 263 13.09 -12.16 12.23
CA SER A 263 12.20 -11.01 12.32
C SER A 263 11.07 -11.08 11.30
N ARG A 264 9.89 -10.58 11.68
CA ARG A 264 8.70 -10.59 10.84
C ARG A 264 8.77 -9.54 9.74
N VAL A 265 8.36 -9.92 8.53
CA VAL A 265 8.08 -8.99 7.43
C VAL A 265 6.85 -8.15 7.79
N VAL A 266 7.01 -6.84 7.84
CA VAL A 266 5.95 -5.88 8.21
C VAL A 266 5.46 -5.04 7.04
N VAL A 267 6.31 -4.82 6.02
CA VAL A 267 5.95 -4.11 4.80
C VAL A 267 6.61 -4.76 3.58
N VAL A 268 5.93 -4.75 2.44
CA VAL A 268 6.41 -5.30 1.17
C VAL A 268 6.16 -4.34 0.02
N ALA A 269 7.07 -4.30 -0.95
CA ALA A 269 6.92 -3.54 -2.19
C ALA A 269 7.52 -4.34 -3.36
N CYS A 270 6.69 -4.78 -4.31
CA CYS A 270 7.17 -5.42 -5.53
C CYS A 270 7.84 -4.40 -6.44
N HIS A 271 8.95 -4.79 -7.04
CA HIS A 271 9.63 -3.98 -8.03
C HIS A 271 8.74 -3.80 -9.28
N PRO A 272 8.66 -2.59 -9.87
CA PRO A 272 7.70 -2.30 -10.94
C PRO A 272 7.98 -3.00 -12.27
N ARG A 273 9.14 -3.64 -12.45
CA ARG A 273 9.58 -4.22 -13.74
C ARG A 273 10.29 -5.56 -13.65
N GLN A 274 10.70 -5.99 -12.47
CA GLN A 274 11.52 -7.20 -12.27
C GLN A 274 10.90 -8.10 -11.22
N PRO A 275 11.16 -9.41 -11.23
CA PRO A 275 10.69 -10.34 -10.21
C PRO A 275 11.50 -10.20 -8.90
N VAL A 276 11.47 -9.01 -8.33
CA VAL A 276 12.14 -8.64 -7.07
C VAL A 276 11.12 -8.02 -6.12
N VAL A 277 11.19 -8.38 -4.86
CA VAL A 277 10.36 -7.81 -3.79
C VAL A 277 11.26 -7.17 -2.74
N ALA A 278 11.00 -5.92 -2.41
CA ALA A 278 11.55 -5.29 -1.22
C ALA A 278 10.72 -5.70 -0.01
N ALA A 279 11.36 -6.27 1.00
CA ALA A 279 10.75 -6.66 2.27
C ALA A 279 11.37 -5.86 3.41
N GLY A 280 10.55 -5.15 4.17
CA GLY A 280 10.93 -4.45 5.39
C GLY A 280 10.49 -5.25 6.60
N TYR A 281 11.38 -5.32 7.59
CA TYR A 281 11.24 -6.18 8.75
C TYR A 281 10.98 -5.39 10.04
N ALA A 282 10.45 -6.08 11.05
CA ALA A 282 10.18 -5.51 12.36
C ALA A 282 11.46 -5.14 13.15
N ASP A 283 12.60 -5.71 12.81
CA ASP A 283 13.91 -5.34 13.35
C ASP A 283 14.57 -4.16 12.63
N GLY A 284 13.91 -3.62 11.60
CA GLY A 284 14.41 -2.49 10.82
C GLY A 284 15.21 -2.87 9.57
N ALA A 285 15.48 -4.14 9.33
CA ALA A 285 16.17 -4.57 8.11
C ALA A 285 15.28 -4.33 6.86
N VAL A 286 15.93 -4.01 5.74
CA VAL A 286 15.30 -4.00 4.41
C VAL A 286 16.09 -4.92 3.49
N ARG A 287 15.44 -5.92 2.94
CA ARG A 287 16.04 -6.88 2.01
C ARG A 287 15.36 -6.82 0.65
N LEU A 288 16.15 -6.92 -0.41
CA LEU A 288 15.68 -7.16 -1.77
C LEU A 288 15.73 -8.67 -2.01
N VAL A 289 14.62 -9.24 -2.41
CA VAL A 289 14.43 -10.68 -2.60
C VAL A 289 14.15 -10.94 -4.07
N ARG A 290 15.01 -11.71 -4.74
CA ARG A 290 14.75 -12.17 -6.10
C ARG A 290 13.85 -13.40 -6.03
N VAL A 291 12.74 -13.35 -6.76
CA VAL A 291 11.68 -14.37 -6.65
C VAL A 291 12.10 -15.73 -7.20
N GLU A 292 12.97 -15.73 -8.22
CA GLU A 292 13.34 -16.94 -8.97
C GLU A 292 14.18 -17.93 -8.16
N ASP A 293 15.07 -17.44 -7.29
CA ASP A 293 16.08 -18.25 -6.62
C ASP A 293 16.30 -17.91 -5.13
N ASP A 294 15.44 -17.07 -4.55
CA ASP A 294 15.54 -16.58 -3.17
C ASP A 294 16.86 -15.83 -2.87
N ALA A 295 17.54 -15.30 -3.88
CA ALA A 295 18.74 -14.51 -3.67
C ALA A 295 18.40 -13.20 -2.94
N LEU A 296 19.20 -12.90 -1.92
CA LEU A 296 18.99 -11.78 -1.01
C LEU A 296 20.06 -10.71 -1.19
N ILE A 297 19.65 -9.45 -1.15
CA ILE A 297 20.54 -8.30 -1.04
C ILE A 297 20.06 -7.42 0.11
N LEU A 298 20.96 -7.02 0.98
CA LEU A 298 20.66 -6.15 2.11
C LEU A 298 20.70 -4.68 1.64
N ALA A 299 19.55 -3.99 1.74
CA ALA A 299 19.42 -2.56 1.45
C ALA A 299 19.60 -1.69 2.73
N ARG A 300 19.19 -2.22 3.89
CA ARG A 300 19.36 -1.61 5.21
C ARG A 300 19.59 -2.68 6.25
N GLU A 301 20.55 -2.46 7.12
CA GLU A 301 20.74 -3.30 8.31
C GLU A 301 19.66 -2.99 9.37
N GLY A 302 19.29 -4.01 10.14
CA GLY A 302 18.36 -3.85 11.25
C GLY A 302 19.01 -3.11 12.42
N ASP A 303 18.25 -2.23 13.05
CA ASP A 303 18.64 -1.44 14.22
C ASP A 303 17.61 -1.53 15.36
N GLY A 304 16.62 -2.44 15.20
CA GLY A 304 15.52 -2.62 16.15
C GLY A 304 14.33 -1.69 15.91
N GLN A 305 14.37 -0.81 14.90
CA GLN A 305 13.27 0.11 14.60
C GLN A 305 12.46 -0.39 13.41
N PRO A 306 11.19 -0.77 13.58
CA PRO A 306 10.39 -1.36 12.52
C PRO A 306 10.34 -0.51 11.25
N VAL A 307 10.52 -1.15 10.09
CA VAL A 307 10.25 -0.51 8.80
C VAL A 307 8.75 -0.31 8.68
N SER A 308 8.31 0.91 8.41
CA SER A 308 6.89 1.27 8.32
C SER A 308 6.41 1.53 6.89
N ALA A 309 7.32 1.91 5.99
CA ALA A 309 6.98 2.22 4.61
C ALA A 309 8.11 1.84 3.64
N LEU A 310 7.72 1.36 2.45
CA LEU A 310 8.59 1.07 1.31
C LEU A 310 7.94 1.58 0.02
N GLY A 311 8.74 2.10 -0.91
CA GLY A 311 8.25 2.52 -2.22
C GLY A 311 9.34 2.50 -3.27
N TRP A 312 9.03 1.98 -4.46
CA TRP A 312 9.86 2.05 -5.64
C TRP A 312 9.51 3.27 -6.48
N ASN A 313 10.50 3.84 -7.16
CA ASN A 313 10.20 4.74 -8.27
C ASN A 313 9.69 3.94 -9.49
N GLU A 314 9.06 4.59 -10.45
CA GLU A 314 8.44 3.96 -11.63
C GLU A 314 9.42 3.12 -12.47
N THR A 315 10.70 3.48 -12.49
CA THR A 315 11.71 2.76 -13.25
C THR A 315 12.30 1.56 -12.49
N GLY A 316 12.10 1.48 -11.18
CA GLY A 316 12.72 0.49 -10.30
C GLY A 316 14.19 0.78 -9.96
N GLN A 317 14.73 1.93 -10.38
CA GLN A 317 16.12 2.30 -10.14
C GLN A 317 16.36 2.94 -8.77
N ALA A 318 15.31 3.22 -8.02
CA ALA A 318 15.39 3.72 -6.66
C ALA A 318 14.32 3.10 -5.76
N LEU A 319 14.74 2.71 -4.55
CA LEU A 319 13.89 2.29 -3.46
C LEU A 319 14.00 3.30 -2.32
N ALA A 320 12.88 3.80 -1.82
CA ALA A 320 12.86 4.56 -0.58
C ALA A 320 12.20 3.75 0.53
N PHE A 321 12.66 3.94 1.77
CA PHE A 321 12.15 3.28 2.96
C PHE A 321 12.11 4.24 4.14
N GLY A 322 11.19 4.01 5.06
CA GLY A 322 11.10 4.74 6.31
C GLY A 322 10.73 3.81 7.47
N THR A 323 10.98 4.28 8.69
CA THR A 323 10.76 3.56 9.94
C THR A 323 9.78 4.30 10.85
N GLU A 324 9.29 3.60 11.87
CA GLU A 324 8.43 4.19 12.91
C GLU A 324 9.18 5.23 13.77
N SER A 325 10.51 5.20 13.79
CA SER A 325 11.34 6.19 14.51
C SER A 325 11.68 7.45 13.70
N GLY A 326 11.36 7.46 12.40
CA GLY A 326 11.70 8.56 11.50
C GLY A 326 13.05 8.42 10.77
N ASP A 327 13.77 7.32 10.98
CA ASP A 327 14.90 6.98 10.11
C ASP A 327 14.40 6.58 8.73
N ALA A 328 14.99 7.14 7.71
CA ALA A 328 14.59 6.92 6.33
C ALA A 328 15.81 6.84 5.40
N GLY A 329 15.59 6.39 4.17
CA GLY A 329 16.65 6.34 3.18
C GLY A 329 16.16 6.19 1.77
N VAL A 330 17.00 6.59 0.83
CA VAL A 330 16.80 6.40 -0.61
C VAL A 330 17.99 5.63 -1.15
N LEU A 331 17.76 4.39 -1.57
CA LEU A 331 18.74 3.52 -2.22
C LEU A 331 18.67 3.72 -3.74
N ALA A 332 19.79 4.04 -4.36
CA ALA A 332 19.95 4.01 -5.81
C ALA A 332 20.55 2.67 -6.25
N LEU A 333 19.96 2.03 -7.27
CA LEU A 333 20.35 0.74 -7.83
C LEU A 333 21.15 0.88 -9.13
#